data_2cd258744e8638435ed0092ffaa485cb
#
_entry.id   2cd258744e8638435ed0092ffaa485cb
#
_cell.length_a   1.000
_cell.length_b   1.000
_cell.length_c   1.000
_cell.angle_alpha   90.00
_cell.angle_beta   90.00
_cell.angle_gamma   90.00
#
_symmetry.space_group_name_H-M   'P 1'
#
loop_
_entity.id
_entity.type
_entity.pdbx_description
1 polymer ?
#
loop_
_entity_poly.entity_id
_entity_poly.type
_entity_poly.pdbx_seq_one_letter_code
_entity_poly.pdbx_strand_id
1 'polypeptide(L)'
;LSFNLHRNVVFKNADVPGQPLGYMEYSKPENLWKGLDKYCNEDTNCESLTIPHNSNMSGDMMFRRDKFNVQRTDFTPDYVQLRNKYEPLLELYQHKGGSECQRGGKNGADEFCEFEKFPFNNLIADRFNGFLTGEPGEQSFLRYALAEGLNQENIHGTNPFKYGVVGSTDTHLGTPGLVDEVEYLGHGGAGADNGGGSEVATGLTDLISF
;
A
#
# COMPACT_ATOMS: atom_id res chain seq x y z
N LEU A 1 -5.08 -16.30 -4.51
CA LEU A 1 -4.21 -15.56 -3.60
C LEU A 1 -4.60 -14.09 -3.64
N SER A 2 -5.05 -13.59 -2.52
CA SER A 2 -5.43 -12.18 -2.37
C SER A 2 -4.19 -11.41 -1.91
N PHE A 3 -3.73 -10.45 -2.69
CA PHE A 3 -2.74 -9.47 -2.27
C PHE A 3 -3.45 -8.27 -1.68
N ASN A 4 -2.88 -7.72 -0.63
CA ASN A 4 -3.45 -6.55 0.02
C ASN A 4 -3.07 -5.28 -0.77
N LEU A 5 -4.01 -4.81 -1.59
CA LEU A 5 -3.85 -3.65 -2.46
C LEU A 5 -4.93 -2.59 -2.19
N HIS A 6 -5.39 -2.48 -0.95
CA HIS A 6 -6.46 -1.59 -0.56
C HIS A 6 -6.10 -0.12 -0.82
N ARG A 7 -7.12 0.66 -1.14
CA ARG A 7 -7.05 2.12 -1.28
C ARG A 7 -8.19 2.75 -0.52
N ASN A 8 -7.86 3.74 0.26
CA ASN A 8 -8.86 4.65 0.78
C ASN A 8 -9.24 5.65 -0.31
N VAL A 9 -10.53 5.74 -0.63
CA VAL A 9 -11.03 6.76 -1.56
C VAL A 9 -11.55 7.93 -0.75
N VAL A 10 -10.96 9.09 -0.94
CA VAL A 10 -11.33 10.32 -0.25
C VAL A 10 -12.03 11.24 -1.24
N PHE A 11 -13.22 11.68 -0.90
CA PHE A 11 -14.01 12.62 -1.69
C PHE A 11 -13.93 14.02 -1.10
N LYS A 12 -13.90 15.02 -1.95
CA LYS A 12 -13.80 16.42 -1.56
C LYS A 12 -15.07 16.94 -0.87
N ASN A 13 -16.21 16.40 -1.26
CA ASN A 13 -17.52 16.82 -0.79
C ASN A 13 -18.49 15.63 -0.71
N ALA A 14 -19.77 15.92 -0.51
CA ALA A 14 -20.82 14.91 -0.43
C ALA A 14 -21.33 14.38 -1.79
N ASP A 15 -20.87 14.97 -2.90
CA ASP A 15 -21.18 14.49 -4.24
C ASP A 15 -20.28 13.29 -4.53
N VAL A 16 -20.83 12.11 -4.40
CA VAL A 16 -20.13 10.82 -4.50
C VAL A 16 -20.84 9.90 -5.50
N PRO A 17 -20.16 8.91 -6.07
CA PRO A 17 -20.82 7.90 -6.89
C PRO A 17 -22.00 7.25 -6.15
N GLY A 18 -23.11 7.03 -6.85
CA GLY A 18 -24.32 6.44 -6.26
C GLY A 18 -24.17 5.02 -5.72
N GLN A 19 -23.06 4.36 -6.03
CA GLN A 19 -22.69 3.05 -5.51
C GLN A 19 -21.20 3.01 -5.21
N PRO A 20 -20.76 2.27 -4.17
CA PRO A 20 -19.34 2.08 -3.89
C PRO A 20 -18.63 1.39 -5.07
N LEU A 21 -17.42 1.86 -5.37
CA LEU A 21 -16.55 1.24 -6.37
C LEU A 21 -15.66 0.20 -5.65
N GLY A 22 -16.23 -0.97 -5.41
CA GLY A 22 -15.61 -2.00 -4.60
C GLY A 22 -14.77 -3.01 -5.39
N TYR A 23 -14.11 -3.90 -4.67
CA TYR A 23 -13.23 -4.93 -5.26
C TYR A 23 -13.95 -5.87 -6.23
N MET A 24 -15.24 -6.15 -6.01
CA MET A 24 -15.98 -7.11 -6.84
C MET A 24 -16.09 -6.63 -8.29
N GLU A 25 -16.25 -5.32 -8.47
CA GLU A 25 -16.37 -4.68 -9.79
C GLU A 25 -15.05 -4.14 -10.30
N TYR A 26 -14.19 -3.69 -9.38
CA TYR A 26 -12.95 -2.97 -9.67
C TYR A 26 -11.76 -3.65 -9.00
N SER A 27 -11.47 -4.89 -9.39
CA SER A 27 -10.46 -5.75 -8.77
C SER A 27 -9.00 -5.33 -8.97
N LYS A 28 -8.76 -4.33 -9.82
CA LYS A 28 -7.43 -3.76 -10.08
C LYS A 28 -7.44 -2.26 -9.83
N PRO A 29 -6.33 -1.68 -9.35
CA PRO A 29 -6.24 -0.24 -9.12
C PRO A 29 -6.63 0.62 -10.32
N GLU A 30 -6.14 0.27 -11.51
CA GLU A 30 -6.48 1.00 -12.72
C GLU A 30 -7.98 0.94 -13.08
N ASN A 31 -8.67 -0.12 -12.71
CA ASN A 31 -10.11 -0.20 -12.91
C ASN A 31 -10.85 0.72 -11.94
N LEU A 32 -10.40 0.82 -10.68
CA LEU A 32 -10.93 1.77 -9.71
C LEU A 32 -10.77 3.21 -10.23
N TRP A 33 -9.58 3.59 -10.67
CA TRP A 33 -9.33 4.94 -11.20
C TRP A 33 -10.21 5.27 -12.41
N LYS A 34 -10.37 4.32 -13.34
CA LYS A 34 -11.31 4.46 -14.49
C LYS A 34 -12.76 4.55 -14.03
N GLY A 35 -13.12 3.82 -12.99
CA GLY A 35 -14.44 3.95 -12.37
C GLY A 35 -14.67 5.34 -11.78
N LEU A 36 -13.67 5.87 -11.09
CA LEU A 36 -13.71 7.24 -10.56
C LEU A 36 -13.79 8.28 -11.69
N ASP A 37 -13.02 8.14 -12.77
CA ASP A 37 -13.14 9.03 -13.95
C ASP A 37 -14.56 9.03 -14.52
N LYS A 38 -15.21 7.87 -14.51
CA LYS A 38 -16.56 7.74 -15.07
C LYS A 38 -17.67 8.31 -14.18
N TYR A 39 -17.57 8.10 -12.86
CA TYR A 39 -18.68 8.39 -11.94
C TYR A 39 -18.40 9.55 -10.98
N CYS A 40 -17.18 10.04 -10.94
CA CYS A 40 -16.73 11.13 -10.08
C CYS A 40 -15.88 12.09 -10.90
N ASN A 41 -16.52 13.06 -11.54
CA ASN A 41 -15.89 14.02 -12.46
C ASN A 41 -16.56 15.39 -12.37
N GLU A 42 -16.14 16.33 -13.19
CA GLU A 42 -16.64 17.71 -13.18
C GLU A 42 -18.16 17.79 -13.43
N ASP A 43 -18.72 16.95 -14.30
CA ASP A 43 -20.15 16.94 -14.61
C ASP A 43 -20.99 16.53 -13.39
N THR A 44 -20.42 15.74 -12.49
CA THR A 44 -21.05 15.28 -11.25
C THR A 44 -20.68 16.14 -10.04
N ASN A 45 -19.88 17.19 -10.20
CA ASN A 45 -19.30 18.00 -9.12
C ASN A 45 -18.54 17.14 -8.08
N CYS A 46 -18.09 15.96 -8.50
CA CYS A 46 -17.37 15.01 -7.66
C CYS A 46 -15.87 15.10 -7.95
N GLU A 47 -15.09 15.22 -6.89
CA GLU A 47 -13.63 15.20 -6.94
C GLU A 47 -13.12 14.21 -5.90
N SER A 48 -12.18 13.36 -6.28
CA SER A 48 -11.67 12.32 -5.41
C SER A 48 -10.18 12.07 -5.61
N LEU A 49 -9.56 11.52 -4.58
CA LEU A 49 -8.22 10.93 -4.65
C LEU A 49 -8.23 9.55 -3.99
N THR A 50 -7.22 8.76 -4.27
CA THR A 50 -7.01 7.46 -3.63
C THR A 50 -5.68 7.45 -2.89
N ILE A 51 -5.67 6.81 -1.71
CA ILE A 51 -4.47 6.64 -0.90
C ILE A 51 -4.25 5.13 -0.79
N PRO A 52 -3.26 4.55 -1.48
CA PRO A 52 -2.86 3.19 -1.22
C PRO A 52 -2.37 3.07 0.22
N HIS A 53 -2.83 2.03 0.91
CA HIS A 53 -2.30 1.75 2.22
C HIS A 53 -0.83 1.32 2.11
N ASN A 54 -0.17 1.16 3.25
CA ASN A 54 1.22 0.74 3.26
C ASN A 54 1.41 -0.59 2.49
N SER A 55 2.57 -0.77 1.88
CA SER A 55 2.79 -1.87 0.93
C SER A 55 3.05 -3.24 1.57
N ASN A 56 3.00 -3.34 2.90
CA ASN A 56 3.10 -4.62 3.57
C ASN A 56 1.94 -5.54 3.16
N MET A 57 2.22 -6.83 2.99
CA MET A 57 1.26 -7.84 2.49
C MET A 57 0.79 -7.64 1.03
N SER A 58 1.35 -6.69 0.30
CA SER A 58 1.01 -6.47 -1.11
C SER A 58 1.62 -7.51 -2.07
N GLY A 59 2.54 -8.34 -1.60
CA GLY A 59 3.22 -9.33 -2.42
C GLY A 59 3.98 -8.73 -3.59
N ASP A 60 4.64 -7.60 -3.37
CA ASP A 60 5.38 -6.81 -4.37
C ASP A 60 4.51 -6.14 -5.46
N MET A 61 3.19 -6.12 -5.25
CA MET A 61 2.27 -5.59 -6.27
C MET A 61 1.95 -4.11 -6.12
N MET A 62 2.26 -3.48 -4.98
CA MET A 62 1.83 -2.10 -4.70
C MET A 62 2.39 -1.11 -5.72
N PHE A 63 3.67 -1.25 -6.06
CA PHE A 63 4.37 -0.34 -6.98
C PHE A 63 4.70 -0.98 -8.33
N ARG A 64 4.18 -2.19 -8.57
CA ARG A 64 4.26 -2.89 -9.86
C ARG A 64 2.88 -2.98 -10.48
N ARG A 65 2.84 -3.11 -11.79
CA ARG A 65 1.60 -3.38 -12.50
C ARG A 65 1.26 -4.86 -12.53
N ASP A 66 2.28 -5.70 -12.74
CA ASP A 66 2.12 -7.15 -12.82
C ASP A 66 3.26 -7.87 -12.10
N LYS A 67 2.91 -8.76 -11.17
CA LYS A 67 3.88 -9.56 -10.42
C LYS A 67 4.64 -10.56 -11.29
N PHE A 68 4.00 -11.07 -12.32
CA PHE A 68 4.54 -12.14 -13.15
C PHE A 68 5.26 -11.64 -14.38
N ASN A 69 5.13 -10.37 -14.72
CA ASN A 69 5.83 -9.79 -15.84
C ASN A 69 7.19 -9.25 -15.40
N VAL A 70 8.23 -9.95 -15.79
CA VAL A 70 9.62 -9.61 -15.49
C VAL A 70 10.09 -8.40 -16.32
N GLN A 71 9.36 -8.07 -17.38
CA GLN A 71 9.66 -6.93 -18.24
C GLN A 71 8.89 -5.70 -17.76
N ARG A 72 9.60 -4.62 -17.48
CA ARG A 72 9.07 -3.31 -17.05
C ARG A 72 8.21 -2.59 -18.11
N THR A 73 7.66 -3.32 -19.07
CA THR A 73 6.92 -2.78 -20.20
C THR A 73 5.45 -2.48 -19.90
N ASP A 74 5.02 -2.66 -18.67
CA ASP A 74 3.60 -2.60 -18.29
C ASP A 74 3.11 -1.22 -17.87
N PHE A 75 4.01 -0.27 -17.74
CA PHE A 75 3.64 1.13 -17.56
C PHE A 75 3.25 1.71 -18.91
N THR A 76 1.96 1.82 -19.16
CA THR A 76 1.43 2.55 -20.32
C THR A 76 1.24 4.01 -19.98
N PRO A 77 1.26 4.94 -20.96
CA PRO A 77 0.98 6.36 -20.70
C PRO A 77 -0.33 6.57 -19.93
N ASP A 78 -1.40 5.87 -20.29
CA ASP A 78 -2.70 5.96 -19.62
C ASP A 78 -2.62 5.53 -18.15
N TYR A 79 -1.95 4.42 -17.86
CA TYR A 79 -1.76 3.96 -16.49
C TYR A 79 -0.98 4.96 -15.64
N VAL A 80 0.11 5.48 -16.19
CA VAL A 80 0.97 6.47 -15.51
C VAL A 80 0.18 7.75 -15.20
N GLN A 81 -0.59 8.24 -16.16
CA GLN A 81 -1.43 9.43 -15.99
C GLN A 81 -2.54 9.22 -14.96
N LEU A 82 -3.26 8.10 -15.03
CA LEU A 82 -4.31 7.76 -14.06
C LEU A 82 -3.75 7.65 -12.65
N ARG A 83 -2.63 6.97 -12.50
CA ARG A 83 -2.00 6.82 -11.19
C ARG A 83 -1.55 8.17 -10.63
N ASN A 84 -0.87 8.98 -11.41
CA ASN A 84 -0.45 10.32 -11.00
C ASN A 84 -1.64 11.22 -10.62
N LYS A 85 -2.77 11.10 -11.34
CA LYS A 85 -4.00 11.85 -11.05
C LYS A 85 -4.62 11.42 -9.72
N TYR A 86 -4.75 10.12 -9.49
CA TYR A 86 -5.55 9.58 -8.39
C TYR A 86 -4.76 9.25 -7.13
N GLU A 87 -3.46 8.97 -7.22
CA GLU A 87 -2.63 8.60 -6.09
C GLU A 87 -1.55 9.66 -5.78
N PRO A 88 -1.94 10.86 -5.29
CA PRO A 88 -0.96 11.87 -4.87
C PRO A 88 -0.33 11.58 -3.51
N LEU A 89 -0.92 10.68 -2.73
CA LEU A 89 -0.49 10.30 -1.39
C LEU A 89 -0.29 8.80 -1.28
N LEU A 90 0.55 8.39 -0.33
CA LEU A 90 0.78 7.01 0.07
C LEU A 90 0.83 6.91 1.59
N GLU A 91 0.21 5.90 2.17
CA GLU A 91 0.40 5.56 3.57
C GLU A 91 1.72 4.83 3.74
N LEU A 92 2.66 5.48 4.44
CA LEU A 92 4.00 4.96 4.65
C LEU A 92 4.07 3.98 5.82
N TYR A 93 3.31 4.27 6.87
CA TYR A 93 3.38 3.59 8.15
C TYR A 93 1.99 3.35 8.74
N GLN A 94 1.77 2.15 9.25
CA GLN A 94 0.57 1.76 10.00
C GLN A 94 0.89 0.57 10.93
N HIS A 95 -0.12 -0.07 11.52
CA HIS A 95 0.11 -1.21 12.42
C HIS A 95 0.85 -2.39 11.77
N LYS A 96 0.87 -2.49 10.44
CA LYS A 96 1.66 -3.48 9.70
C LYS A 96 3.12 -3.04 9.48
N GLY A 97 3.57 -1.97 10.12
CA GLY A 97 4.93 -1.46 10.09
C GLY A 97 5.23 -0.48 8.97
N GLY A 98 6.48 -0.09 8.85
CA GLY A 98 6.96 0.90 7.88
C GLY A 98 7.28 0.31 6.52
N SER A 99 6.90 0.99 5.44
CA SER A 99 7.14 0.60 4.06
C SER A 99 8.10 1.55 3.33
N GLU A 100 8.96 2.26 4.06
CA GLU A 100 9.88 3.22 3.46
C GLU A 100 11.01 2.56 2.66
N CYS A 101 11.73 1.64 3.31
CA CYS A 101 12.91 1.02 2.73
C CYS A 101 13.07 -0.43 3.19
N GLN A 102 13.72 -1.23 2.36
CA GLN A 102 14.00 -2.63 2.65
C GLN A 102 15.15 -2.76 3.64
N ARG A 103 14.95 -3.56 4.68
CA ARG A 103 16.00 -3.95 5.62
C ARG A 103 17.08 -4.74 4.88
N GLY A 104 18.33 -4.31 4.99
CA GLY A 104 19.45 -4.98 4.34
C GLY A 104 19.46 -4.96 2.80
N GLY A 105 18.57 -4.20 2.18
CA GLY A 105 18.49 -4.07 0.72
C GLY A 105 19.68 -3.32 0.12
N LYS A 106 19.88 -3.47 -1.19
CA LYS A 106 20.98 -2.86 -1.94
C LYS A 106 21.03 -1.33 -1.83
N ASN A 107 19.86 -0.70 -1.66
CA ASN A 107 19.69 0.74 -1.48
C ASN A 107 19.45 1.12 -0.02
N GLY A 108 19.57 0.19 0.91
CA GLY A 108 19.12 0.30 2.28
C GLY A 108 20.15 -0.08 3.32
N ALA A 109 21.44 0.25 3.07
CA ALA A 109 22.45 0.26 4.16
C ALA A 109 22.22 1.43 5.13
N ASP A 110 20.97 1.82 5.31
CA ASP A 110 20.53 2.89 6.19
C ASP A 110 20.02 2.23 7.47
N GLU A 111 20.62 2.56 8.60
CA GLU A 111 20.22 2.06 9.92
C GLU A 111 18.76 2.36 10.25
N PHE A 112 18.22 3.47 9.74
CA PHE A 112 16.81 3.83 9.91
C PHE A 112 15.83 2.91 9.17
N CYS A 113 16.30 2.11 8.21
CA CYS A 113 15.46 1.06 7.62
C CYS A 113 15.12 -0.06 8.60
N GLU A 114 15.77 -0.12 9.74
CA GLU A 114 15.48 -1.07 10.83
C GLU A 114 14.66 -0.47 11.96
N PHE A 115 14.46 0.86 11.96
CA PHE A 115 13.71 1.54 12.98
C PHE A 115 12.21 1.25 12.85
N GLU A 116 11.58 0.88 13.97
CA GLU A 116 10.14 0.58 14.07
C GLU A 116 9.63 -0.39 12.99
N LYS A 117 10.39 -1.42 12.69
CA LYS A 117 10.02 -2.42 11.69
C LYS A 117 9.29 -3.60 12.31
N PHE A 118 8.04 -3.72 11.94
CA PHE A 118 7.34 -4.99 12.01
C PHE A 118 7.96 -5.94 10.97
N PRO A 119 8.16 -7.25 11.29
CA PRO A 119 8.73 -8.20 10.34
C PRO A 119 7.86 -8.35 9.10
N PHE A 120 8.23 -7.63 8.05
CA PHE A 120 7.45 -7.49 6.82
C PHE A 120 7.18 -8.81 6.10
N ASN A 121 8.12 -9.76 6.22
CA ASN A 121 8.09 -11.00 5.45
C ASN A 121 7.28 -12.11 6.09
N ASN A 122 7.12 -12.07 7.40
CA ASN A 122 6.62 -13.21 8.15
C ASN A 122 5.10 -13.36 8.09
N LEU A 123 4.36 -12.33 7.69
CA LEU A 123 2.90 -12.36 7.70
C LEU A 123 2.28 -13.31 6.66
N ILE A 124 2.99 -13.58 5.57
CA ILE A 124 2.54 -14.52 4.53
C ILE A 124 3.44 -15.75 4.45
N ALA A 125 4.72 -15.59 4.76
CA ALA A 125 5.75 -16.63 4.59
C ALA A 125 5.48 -17.87 5.43
N ASP A 126 5.22 -17.69 6.70
CA ASP A 126 5.09 -18.80 7.65
C ASP A 126 3.84 -19.65 7.41
N ARG A 127 2.85 -19.12 6.70
CA ARG A 127 1.59 -19.83 6.45
C ARG A 127 1.60 -20.79 5.27
N PHE A 128 2.43 -20.55 4.28
CA PHE A 128 2.45 -21.32 3.05
C PHE A 128 3.71 -22.17 2.90
N ASN A 129 4.36 -22.48 4.02
CA ASN A 129 5.51 -23.38 4.07
C ASN A 129 6.60 -23.02 3.05
N GLY A 130 6.89 -21.74 2.95
CA GLY A 130 7.91 -21.25 2.03
C GLY A 130 7.48 -21.08 0.57
N PHE A 131 6.28 -21.44 0.18
CA PHE A 131 5.87 -21.37 -1.23
C PHE A 131 5.71 -19.93 -1.80
N LEU A 132 5.54 -18.95 -0.90
CA LEU A 132 5.48 -17.54 -1.25
C LEU A 132 6.59 -16.71 -0.60
N THR A 133 7.59 -17.35 -0.08
CA THR A 133 8.62 -16.79 0.77
C THR A 133 9.84 -16.37 -0.03
N GLY A 134 9.72 -15.34 -0.80
CA GLY A 134 10.88 -14.49 -1.02
C GLY A 134 10.85 -13.37 -0.01
N GLU A 135 11.98 -12.89 0.43
CA GLU A 135 12.10 -11.56 0.99
C GLU A 135 11.32 -10.61 0.06
N PRO A 136 10.54 -9.63 0.57
CA PRO A 136 9.86 -8.69 -0.29
C PRO A 136 10.91 -8.02 -1.19
N GLY A 137 10.61 -7.89 -2.46
CA GLY A 137 11.49 -7.20 -3.39
C GLY A 137 11.59 -5.72 -3.05
N GLU A 138 12.67 -5.08 -3.45
CA GLU A 138 12.87 -3.63 -3.28
C GLU A 138 11.68 -2.81 -3.79
N GLN A 139 10.98 -3.32 -4.81
CA GLN A 139 9.78 -2.71 -5.38
C GLN A 139 8.56 -2.67 -4.46
N SER A 140 8.64 -3.29 -3.29
CA SER A 140 7.61 -3.15 -2.25
C SER A 140 7.80 -1.89 -1.39
N PHE A 141 8.85 -1.13 -1.59
CA PHE A 141 9.22 -0.03 -0.71
C PHE A 141 9.17 1.32 -1.42
N LEU A 142 8.82 2.36 -0.65
CA LEU A 142 8.66 3.71 -1.18
C LEU A 142 9.94 4.26 -1.83
N ARG A 143 11.11 4.04 -1.25
CA ARG A 143 12.37 4.56 -1.83
C ARG A 143 12.60 4.03 -3.25
N TYR A 144 12.28 2.77 -3.49
CA TYR A 144 12.29 2.21 -4.83
C TYR A 144 11.24 2.88 -5.73
N ALA A 145 10.01 3.02 -5.24
CA ALA A 145 8.93 3.62 -6.01
C ALA A 145 9.25 5.06 -6.44
N LEU A 146 9.83 5.87 -5.56
CA LEU A 146 10.24 7.24 -5.90
C LEU A 146 11.31 7.26 -7.01
N ALA A 147 12.32 6.38 -6.92
CA ALA A 147 13.34 6.26 -7.97
C ALA A 147 12.74 5.78 -9.30
N GLU A 148 11.86 4.78 -9.26
CA GLU A 148 11.15 4.29 -10.45
C GLU A 148 10.21 5.35 -11.03
N GLY A 149 9.59 6.18 -10.19
CA GLY A 149 8.78 7.31 -10.63
C GLY A 149 9.55 8.29 -11.52
N LEU A 150 10.78 8.63 -11.15
CA LEU A 150 11.65 9.47 -11.98
C LEU A 150 12.02 8.79 -13.31
N ASN A 151 12.24 7.48 -13.28
CA ASN A 151 12.49 6.70 -14.50
C ASN A 151 11.26 6.70 -15.43
N GLN A 152 10.06 6.52 -14.88
CA GLN A 152 8.82 6.56 -15.65
C GLN A 152 8.54 7.97 -16.20
N GLU A 153 8.88 9.01 -15.46
CA GLU A 153 8.78 10.39 -15.96
C GLU A 153 9.66 10.62 -17.20
N ASN A 154 10.88 10.10 -17.20
CA ASN A 154 11.75 10.15 -18.38
C ASN A 154 11.18 9.41 -19.60
N ILE A 155 10.45 8.32 -19.36
CA ILE A 155 9.88 7.49 -20.44
C ILE A 155 8.55 8.05 -20.94
N HIS A 156 7.68 8.50 -20.03
CA HIS A 156 6.28 8.83 -20.31
C HIS A 156 5.95 10.32 -20.12
N GLY A 157 6.89 11.13 -19.64
CA GLY A 157 6.65 12.55 -19.34
C GLY A 157 5.82 12.79 -18.07
N THR A 158 5.52 11.75 -17.30
CA THR A 158 4.70 11.83 -16.08
C THR A 158 5.23 10.84 -15.05
N ASN A 159 5.33 11.29 -13.80
CA ASN A 159 5.77 10.47 -12.68
C ASN A 159 4.56 9.85 -11.95
N PRO A 160 4.36 8.52 -12.02
CA PRO A 160 3.23 7.85 -11.35
C PRO A 160 3.40 7.71 -9.85
N PHE A 161 4.58 8.00 -9.31
CA PHE A 161 4.94 7.82 -7.91
C PHE A 161 5.42 9.11 -7.24
N LYS A 162 4.88 10.25 -7.67
CA LYS A 162 5.16 11.54 -7.05
C LYS A 162 4.33 11.71 -5.78
N TYR A 163 4.67 10.92 -4.78
CA TYR A 163 3.90 10.82 -3.55
C TYR A 163 4.26 11.88 -2.51
N GLY A 164 3.23 12.46 -1.87
CA GLY A 164 3.29 12.85 -0.47
C GLY A 164 3.06 11.61 0.42
N VAL A 165 3.50 11.66 1.65
CA VAL A 165 3.36 10.52 2.58
C VAL A 165 2.48 10.87 3.76
N VAL A 166 1.71 9.88 4.20
CA VAL A 166 0.91 9.94 5.43
C VAL A 166 1.22 8.70 6.27
N GLY A 167 0.97 8.78 7.56
CA GLY A 167 1.04 7.66 8.47
C GLY A 167 -0.20 7.63 9.35
N SER A 168 -0.66 6.45 9.70
CA SER A 168 -1.79 6.25 10.60
C SER A 168 -1.64 4.92 11.32
N THR A 169 -2.56 4.62 12.23
CA THR A 169 -2.54 3.35 12.96
C THR A 169 -3.22 2.23 12.22
N ASP A 170 -4.16 2.54 11.34
CA ASP A 170 -5.04 1.54 10.70
C ASP A 170 -5.72 0.62 11.73
N THR A 171 -6.07 1.17 12.89
CA THR A 171 -6.67 0.42 14.00
C THR A 171 -8.11 0.06 13.67
N HIS A 172 -8.45 -1.23 13.75
CA HIS A 172 -9.78 -1.77 13.39
C HIS A 172 -10.77 -1.83 14.55
N LEU A 173 -10.41 -1.27 15.71
CA LEU A 173 -11.23 -1.32 16.95
C LEU A 173 -12.03 -0.05 17.22
N GLY A 174 -12.06 0.90 16.28
CA GLY A 174 -12.68 2.20 16.51
C GLY A 174 -11.94 3.07 17.51
N THR A 175 -10.67 2.81 17.75
CA THR A 175 -9.78 3.52 18.68
C THR A 175 -8.60 4.15 17.93
N PRO A 176 -8.85 5.16 17.09
CA PRO A 176 -7.79 5.77 16.29
C PRO A 176 -6.72 6.37 17.21
N GLY A 177 -5.45 6.17 16.83
CA GLY A 177 -4.32 6.69 17.59
C GLY A 177 -3.98 5.92 18.86
N LEU A 178 -4.56 4.74 19.09
CA LEU A 178 -4.18 3.88 20.22
C LEU A 178 -2.84 3.20 19.92
N VAL A 179 -1.76 3.92 20.17
CA VAL A 179 -0.38 3.47 19.97
C VAL A 179 0.50 4.02 21.09
N ASP A 180 1.56 3.28 21.42
CA ASP A 180 2.64 3.77 22.26
C ASP A 180 3.71 4.43 21.36
N GLU A 181 4.07 5.67 21.66
CA GLU A 181 5.05 6.42 20.85
C GLU A 181 6.48 5.88 20.99
N VAL A 182 6.75 5.16 22.08
CA VAL A 182 8.12 4.74 22.41
C VAL A 182 8.43 3.34 21.89
N GLU A 183 7.45 2.44 21.89
CA GLU A 183 7.66 1.01 21.66
C GLU A 183 6.71 0.40 20.61
N TYR A 184 5.99 1.22 19.85
CA TYR A 184 5.05 0.69 18.88
C TYR A 184 5.76 0.12 17.64
N LEU A 185 5.87 -1.19 17.60
CA LEU A 185 6.45 -1.91 16.47
C LEU A 185 5.42 -2.31 15.40
N GLY A 186 4.13 -2.21 15.73
CA GLY A 186 3.04 -2.68 14.87
C GLY A 186 2.56 -4.09 15.23
N HIS A 187 1.57 -4.57 14.50
CA HIS A 187 1.01 -5.93 14.64
C HIS A 187 0.32 -6.36 13.33
N GLY A 188 0.05 -7.64 13.19
CA GLY A 188 -0.54 -8.20 11.96
C GLY A 188 -2.05 -8.31 11.94
N GLY A 189 -2.74 -8.00 13.05
CA GLY A 189 -4.16 -8.20 13.22
C GLY A 189 -4.96 -6.94 13.52
N ALA A 190 -6.26 -7.10 13.80
CA ALA A 190 -7.15 -6.02 14.16
C ALA A 190 -7.04 -5.60 15.64
N GLY A 191 -6.51 -6.47 16.48
CA GLY A 191 -6.42 -6.27 17.92
C GLY A 191 -5.28 -5.38 18.34
N ALA A 192 -5.48 -4.61 19.42
CA ALA A 192 -4.47 -3.79 20.07
C ALA A 192 -3.90 -4.47 21.32
N ASP A 193 -4.17 -5.73 21.52
CA ASP A 193 -4.05 -6.39 22.82
C ASP A 193 -2.66 -6.92 23.14
N ASN A 194 -1.73 -6.76 22.24
CA ASN A 194 -0.41 -7.31 22.48
C ASN A 194 0.60 -6.19 22.71
N GLY A 195 0.47 -5.59 23.87
CA GLY A 195 1.34 -4.54 24.36
C GLY A 195 2.82 -4.88 24.33
N GLY A 196 3.37 -4.87 23.18
CA GLY A 196 4.75 -5.20 22.88
C GLY A 196 4.82 -6.01 21.60
N GLY A 197 4.94 -5.33 20.48
CA GLY A 197 4.97 -5.88 19.14
C GLY A 197 6.04 -6.92 18.81
N SER A 198 6.36 -7.79 19.75
CA SER A 198 7.34 -8.85 19.54
C SER A 198 6.73 -10.19 19.14
N GLU A 199 5.40 -10.34 19.21
CA GLU A 199 4.77 -11.57 18.76
C GLU A 199 4.21 -11.39 17.36
N VAL A 200 4.85 -12.04 16.42
CA VAL A 200 4.34 -12.28 15.07
C VAL A 200 2.94 -12.88 15.21
N ALA A 201 1.99 -12.36 14.45
CA ALA A 201 0.64 -12.91 14.37
C ALA A 201 0.71 -14.43 14.18
N THR A 202 0.43 -15.18 15.25
CA THR A 202 0.65 -16.64 15.28
C THR A 202 -0.60 -17.41 14.86
N GLY A 203 -1.72 -16.72 14.65
CA GLY A 203 -2.99 -17.34 14.33
C GLY A 203 -3.66 -16.87 13.05
N LEU A 204 -4.47 -17.75 12.45
CA LEU A 204 -5.32 -17.44 11.29
C LEU A 204 -6.33 -16.32 11.62
N THR A 205 -6.74 -16.25 12.87
CA THR A 205 -7.67 -15.26 13.40
C THR A 205 -7.12 -13.83 13.36
N ASP A 206 -5.81 -13.66 13.58
CA ASP A 206 -5.17 -12.35 13.60
C ASP A 206 -5.06 -11.72 12.20
N LEU A 207 -5.18 -12.53 11.16
CA LEU A 207 -5.11 -12.12 9.77
C LEU A 207 -6.47 -12.05 9.06
N ILE A 208 -7.51 -12.65 9.64
CA ILE A 208 -8.85 -12.73 9.03
C ILE A 208 -9.85 -11.77 9.67
N SER A 209 -9.49 -11.13 10.77
CA SER A 209 -10.31 -10.08 11.37
C SER A 209 -10.20 -8.76 10.58
N PHE A 210 -10.64 -8.81 9.33
CA PHE A 210 -10.86 -7.66 8.45
C PHE A 210 -12.34 -7.48 8.19
#